data_29b03edb7928c42dadca8e6a4a4be163
#
_entry.id   29b03edb7928c42dadca8e6a4a4be163
#
_cell.length_a   1.000
_cell.length_b   1.000
_cell.length_c   1.000
_cell.angle_alpha   90.00
_cell.angle_beta   90.00
_cell.angle_gamma   90.00
#
_symmetry.space_group_name_H-M   'P 1'
#
loop_
_entity.id
_entity.type
_entity.pdbx_description
1 polymer ?
#
loop_
_entity_poly.entity_id
_entity_poly.type
_entity_poly.pdbx_seq_one_letter_code
_entity_poly.pdbx_strand_id
1 'polypeptide(L)'
;MELEKFFLVLLWRPADHPALSAEEISTLQAGHLAHYDNLRRLNRVAFNGPVREGPDESLRGLAFFRTRTAAEALELTLADPMARAQWPRPEVMDFWTQPGATTAPGLPITI
;
A
#
# COMPACT_ATOMS: atom_id res chain seq x y z
N MET A 1 16.89 3.42 -23.49
CA MET A 1 17.07 3.68 -22.05
C MET A 1 16.31 2.62 -21.27
N GLU A 2 16.95 2.03 -20.28
CA GLU A 2 16.30 1.07 -19.41
C GLU A 2 15.75 1.75 -18.16
N LEU A 3 14.56 1.36 -17.76
CA LEU A 3 13.89 1.85 -16.56
C LEU A 3 13.29 0.65 -15.83
N GLU A 4 13.03 0.80 -14.55
CA GLU A 4 12.24 -0.13 -13.77
C GLU A 4 10.82 0.40 -13.66
N LYS A 5 9.85 -0.49 -13.72
CA LYS A 5 8.45 -0.13 -13.58
C LYS A 5 7.86 -0.75 -12.32
N PHE A 6 7.09 0.06 -11.61
CA PHE A 6 6.22 -0.38 -10.52
C PHE A 6 4.79 0.01 -10.86
N PHE A 7 3.83 -0.68 -10.29
CA PHE A 7 2.48 -0.14 -10.19
C PHE A 7 2.36 0.52 -8.82
N LEU A 8 2.19 1.82 -8.84
CA LEU A 8 1.97 2.60 -7.62
C LEU A 8 0.48 2.56 -7.28
N VAL A 9 0.15 2.06 -6.11
CA VAL A 9 -1.21 2.07 -5.62
C VAL A 9 -1.34 3.11 -4.53
N LEU A 10 -2.26 4.04 -4.73
CA LEU A 10 -2.69 5.00 -3.71
C LEU A 10 -3.98 4.48 -3.12
N LEU A 11 -4.07 4.42 -1.80
CA LEU A 11 -5.26 3.95 -1.11
C LEU A 11 -5.95 5.12 -0.44
N TRP A 12 -7.09 5.49 -1.00
CA TRP A 12 -7.92 6.57 -0.50
C TRP A 12 -9.04 6.01 0.37
N ARG A 13 -9.28 6.63 1.51
CA ARG A 13 -10.38 6.27 2.40
C ARG A 13 -11.49 7.31 2.25
N PRO A 14 -12.68 6.91 1.79
CA PRO A 14 -13.79 7.86 1.64
C PRO A 14 -14.27 8.37 3.01
N ALA A 15 -14.87 9.56 3.02
CA ALA A 15 -15.37 10.18 4.25
C ALA A 15 -16.46 9.34 4.93
N ASP A 16 -17.22 8.58 4.15
CA ASP A 16 -18.32 7.73 4.62
C ASP A 16 -17.89 6.29 4.94
N HIS A 17 -16.58 6.08 5.17
CA HIS A 17 -16.08 4.75 5.53
C HIS A 17 -16.73 4.26 6.85
N PRO A 18 -16.85 2.92 7.04
CA PRO A 18 -17.44 2.38 8.26
C PRO A 18 -16.64 2.77 9.50
N ALA A 19 -17.34 3.02 10.60
CA ALA A 19 -16.70 3.19 11.89
C ALA A 19 -16.31 1.80 12.42
N LEU A 20 -15.08 1.67 12.90
CA LEU A 20 -14.54 0.42 13.44
C LEU A 20 -14.21 0.61 14.92
N SER A 21 -14.46 -0.42 15.73
CA SER A 21 -14.05 -0.42 17.13
C SER A 21 -12.53 -0.57 17.23
N ALA A 22 -11.98 -0.21 18.39
CA ALA A 22 -10.55 -0.38 18.64
C ALA A 22 -10.11 -1.84 18.51
N GLU A 23 -10.97 -2.77 18.95
CA GLU A 23 -10.70 -4.21 18.84
C GLU A 23 -10.69 -4.67 17.38
N GLU A 24 -11.67 -4.24 16.59
CA GLU A 24 -11.71 -4.53 15.16
C GLU A 24 -10.48 -3.99 14.45
N ILE A 25 -10.09 -2.74 14.73
CA ILE A 25 -8.89 -2.13 14.15
C ILE A 25 -7.66 -2.95 14.50
N SER A 26 -7.49 -3.36 15.74
CA SER A 26 -6.34 -4.15 16.18
C SER A 26 -6.24 -5.47 15.41
N THR A 27 -7.35 -6.18 15.26
CA THR A 27 -7.40 -7.44 14.51
C THR A 27 -7.08 -7.24 13.03
N LEU A 28 -7.69 -6.23 12.43
CA LEU A 28 -7.48 -5.92 11.01
C LEU A 28 -6.04 -5.46 10.75
N GLN A 29 -5.45 -4.72 11.68
CA GLN A 29 -4.08 -4.26 11.56
C GLN A 29 -3.09 -5.42 11.55
N ALA A 30 -3.31 -6.43 12.38
CA ALA A 30 -2.48 -7.63 12.39
C ALA A 30 -2.56 -8.35 11.03
N GLY A 31 -3.76 -8.48 10.47
CA GLY A 31 -3.96 -9.07 9.15
C GLY A 31 -3.31 -8.25 8.03
N HIS A 32 -3.42 -6.93 8.11
CA HIS A 32 -2.80 -6.00 7.16
C HIS A 32 -1.27 -6.17 7.15
N LEU A 33 -0.65 -6.16 8.31
CA LEU A 33 0.81 -6.31 8.41
C LEU A 33 1.27 -7.66 7.87
N ALA A 34 0.55 -8.74 8.19
CA ALA A 34 0.86 -10.07 7.70
C ALA A 34 0.72 -10.16 6.18
N HIS A 35 -0.30 -9.53 5.62
CA HIS A 35 -0.55 -9.51 4.18
C HIS A 35 0.61 -8.88 3.41
N TYR A 36 1.03 -7.66 3.79
CA TYR A 36 2.13 -6.98 3.11
C TYR A 36 3.49 -7.58 3.40
N ASP A 37 3.69 -8.13 4.59
CA ASP A 37 4.90 -8.86 4.90
C ASP A 37 5.08 -10.05 3.95
N ASN A 38 4.00 -10.78 3.71
CA ASN A 38 3.98 -11.87 2.75
C ASN A 38 4.24 -11.40 1.32
N LEU A 39 3.62 -10.30 0.89
CA LEU A 39 3.82 -9.76 -0.45
C LEU A 39 5.27 -9.30 -0.68
N ARG A 40 5.90 -8.69 0.33
CA ARG A 40 7.30 -8.31 0.24
C ARG A 40 8.20 -9.54 0.17
N ARG A 41 7.92 -10.55 0.97
CA ARG A 41 8.67 -11.81 0.96
C ARG A 41 8.59 -12.52 -0.38
N LEU A 42 7.44 -12.44 -1.04
CA LEU A 42 7.22 -13.00 -2.38
C LEU A 42 7.72 -12.08 -3.50
N ASN A 43 8.31 -10.96 -3.15
CA ASN A 43 8.81 -9.95 -4.10
C ASN A 43 7.71 -9.35 -4.98
N ARG A 44 6.48 -9.32 -4.49
CA ARG A 44 5.32 -8.71 -5.17
C ARG A 44 5.16 -7.24 -4.84
N VAL A 45 5.72 -6.81 -3.71
CA VAL A 45 5.72 -5.42 -3.24
C VAL A 45 7.16 -5.05 -2.90
N ALA A 46 7.62 -3.92 -3.41
CA ALA A 46 8.95 -3.40 -3.08
C ALA A 46 8.92 -2.78 -1.69
N PHE A 47 7.98 -1.87 -1.45
CA PHE A 47 7.72 -1.30 -0.15
C PHE A 47 6.34 -0.67 -0.13
N ASN A 48 5.82 -0.46 1.07
CA ASN A 48 4.51 0.12 1.30
C ASN A 48 4.50 0.80 2.66
N GLY A 49 3.54 1.64 2.90
CA GLY A 49 3.38 2.26 4.21
C GLY A 49 2.24 3.26 4.25
N PRO A 50 1.91 3.73 5.47
CA PRO A 50 0.91 4.76 5.64
C PRO A 50 1.46 6.12 5.25
N VAL A 51 0.58 6.97 4.73
CA VAL A 51 0.87 8.38 4.55
C VAL A 51 0.45 9.10 5.84
N ARG A 52 1.38 9.83 6.45
CA ARG A 52 1.16 10.52 7.71
C ARG A 52 1.20 12.02 7.49
N GLU A 53 0.23 12.71 8.07
CA GLU A 53 0.22 14.18 8.09
C GLU A 53 0.33 14.84 6.71
N GLY A 54 -0.21 14.18 5.67
CA GLY A 54 -0.27 14.76 4.34
C GLY A 54 -1.32 15.86 4.24
N PRO A 55 -1.30 16.63 3.15
CA PRO A 55 -2.27 17.72 2.96
C PRO A 55 -3.70 17.22 2.76
N ASP A 56 -3.89 15.97 2.38
CA ASP A 56 -5.20 15.35 2.22
C ASP A 56 -5.27 14.12 3.14
N GLU A 57 -6.09 14.20 4.19
CA GLU A 57 -6.23 13.14 5.18
C GLU A 57 -6.90 11.88 4.63
N SER A 58 -7.56 11.96 3.49
CA SER A 58 -8.19 10.78 2.88
C SER A 58 -7.17 9.87 2.20
N LEU A 59 -5.98 10.37 1.88
CA LEU A 59 -4.89 9.52 1.40
C LEU A 59 -4.27 8.80 2.59
N ARG A 60 -4.51 7.49 2.70
CA ARG A 60 -4.13 6.71 3.88
C ARG A 60 -2.84 5.92 3.72
N GLY A 61 -2.51 5.52 2.51
CA GLY A 61 -1.32 4.72 2.29
C GLY A 61 -0.99 4.56 0.84
N LEU A 62 0.20 4.02 0.59
CA LEU A 62 0.62 3.67 -0.76
C LEU A 62 1.49 2.42 -0.75
N ALA A 63 1.60 1.80 -1.93
CA ALA A 63 2.44 0.63 -2.12
C ALA A 63 3.00 0.63 -3.54
N PHE A 64 4.24 0.17 -3.66
CA PHE A 64 4.89 -0.03 -4.95
C PHE A 64 4.89 -1.52 -5.27
N PHE A 65 4.06 -1.91 -6.23
CA PHE A 65 3.88 -3.31 -6.62
C PHE A 65 4.79 -3.69 -7.78
N ARG A 66 5.32 -4.90 -7.72
CA ARG A 66 6.12 -5.54 -8.79
C ARG A 66 5.30 -6.56 -9.56
N THR A 67 4.05 -6.25 -9.80
CA THR A 67 3.17 -7.12 -10.57
C THR A 67 3.31 -6.83 -12.06
N ARG A 68 2.84 -7.76 -12.90
CA ARG A 68 2.90 -7.60 -14.34
C ARG A 68 1.81 -6.67 -14.88
N THR A 69 0.69 -6.60 -14.17
CA THR A 69 -0.46 -5.81 -14.61
C THR A 69 -0.99 -4.96 -13.47
N ALA A 70 -1.66 -3.86 -13.83
CA ALA A 70 -2.36 -3.03 -12.86
C ALA A 70 -3.50 -3.81 -12.18
N ALA A 71 -4.17 -4.68 -12.92
CA ALA A 71 -5.26 -5.50 -12.39
C ALA A 71 -4.77 -6.42 -11.26
N GLU A 72 -3.59 -7.01 -11.41
CA GLU A 72 -3.00 -7.85 -10.38
C GLU A 72 -2.65 -7.03 -9.13
N ALA A 73 -2.09 -5.83 -9.29
CA ALA A 73 -1.80 -4.94 -8.17
C ALA A 73 -3.08 -4.57 -7.42
N LEU A 74 -4.14 -4.27 -8.14
CA LEU A 74 -5.45 -3.95 -7.56
C LEU A 74 -6.01 -5.16 -6.79
N GLU A 75 -5.96 -6.34 -7.38
CA GLU A 75 -6.44 -7.56 -6.75
C GLU A 75 -5.72 -7.85 -5.43
N LEU A 76 -4.39 -7.70 -5.42
CA LEU A 76 -3.60 -7.92 -4.21
C LEU A 76 -3.88 -6.84 -3.15
N THR A 77 -4.11 -5.60 -3.56
CA THR A 77 -4.51 -4.53 -2.65
C THR A 77 -5.83 -4.86 -1.96
N LEU A 78 -6.82 -5.30 -2.73
CA LEU A 78 -8.15 -5.61 -2.20
C LEU A 78 -8.21 -6.93 -1.42
N ALA A 79 -7.18 -7.75 -1.48
CA ALA A 79 -7.07 -8.94 -0.64
C ALA A 79 -6.71 -8.61 0.81
N ASP A 80 -6.26 -7.39 1.09
CA ASP A 80 -5.99 -6.92 2.44
C ASP A 80 -7.30 -6.71 3.21
N PRO A 81 -7.51 -7.41 4.34
CA PRO A 81 -8.74 -7.27 5.11
C PRO A 81 -8.97 -5.86 5.67
N MET A 82 -7.90 -5.13 6.00
CA MET A 82 -8.00 -3.76 6.46
C MET A 82 -8.53 -2.84 5.35
N ALA A 83 -8.03 -3.01 4.13
CA ALA A 83 -8.51 -2.25 3.00
C ALA A 83 -10.00 -2.49 2.77
N ARG A 84 -10.43 -3.76 2.76
CA ARG A 84 -11.84 -4.11 2.57
C ARG A 84 -12.76 -3.49 3.62
N ALA A 85 -12.30 -3.48 4.87
CA ALA A 85 -13.11 -2.97 5.98
C ALA A 85 -13.34 -1.46 5.91
N GLN A 86 -12.54 -0.73 5.16
CA GLN A 86 -12.60 0.72 5.07
C GLN A 86 -13.24 1.22 3.76
N TRP A 87 -13.84 0.34 2.96
CA TRP A 87 -14.40 0.68 1.65
C TRP A 87 -13.41 1.47 0.80
N PRO A 88 -12.26 0.88 0.46
CA PRO A 88 -11.16 1.62 -0.14
C PRO A 88 -11.50 2.11 -1.54
N ARG A 89 -10.85 3.22 -1.91
CA ARG A 89 -10.79 3.68 -3.29
C ARG A 89 -9.33 3.56 -3.74
N PRO A 90 -8.93 2.41 -4.26
CA PRO A 90 -7.57 2.27 -4.77
C PRO A 90 -7.41 2.98 -6.10
N GLU A 91 -6.28 3.62 -6.28
CA GLU A 91 -5.90 4.23 -7.53
C GLU A 91 -4.57 3.62 -7.95
N VAL A 92 -4.51 3.07 -9.15
CA VAL A 92 -3.33 2.35 -9.63
C VAL A 92 -2.76 3.09 -10.81
N MET A 93 -1.45 3.36 -10.77
CA MET A 93 -0.77 4.06 -11.87
C MET A 93 0.60 3.46 -12.14
N ASP A 94 1.05 3.59 -13.38
CA ASP A 94 2.42 3.26 -13.76
C ASP A 94 3.38 4.23 -13.10
N PHE A 95 4.43 3.69 -12.51
CA PHE A 95 5.51 4.49 -11.95
C PHE A 95 6.83 3.96 -12.48
N TRP A 96 7.58 4.81 -13.14
CA TRP A 96 8.86 4.45 -13.74
C TRP A 96 9.99 5.15 -13.02
N THR A 97 11.06 4.41 -12.79
CA THR A 97 12.23 4.95 -12.11
C THR A 97 13.51 4.38 -12.72
N GLN A 98 14.62 4.97 -12.37
CA GLN A 98 15.92 4.48 -12.80
C GLN A 98 16.26 3.16 -12.11
N PRO A 99 16.95 2.24 -12.79
CA PRO A 99 17.34 0.98 -12.18
C PRO A 99 18.13 1.20 -10.88
N GLY A 100 17.78 0.44 -9.86
CA GLY A 100 18.47 0.49 -8.58
C GLY A 100 18.08 1.64 -7.65
N ALA A 101 17.07 2.43 -8.02
CA ALA A 101 16.65 3.59 -7.21
C ALA A 101 16.18 3.20 -5.80
N THR A 102 15.76 1.97 -5.59
CA THR A 102 15.24 1.49 -4.30
C THR A 102 16.30 0.86 -3.39
N THR A 103 17.58 1.00 -3.70
CA THR A 103 18.66 0.34 -2.94
C THR A 103 18.99 1.03 -1.62
N ALA A 104 18.68 2.31 -1.48
CA ALA A 104 18.97 3.07 -0.26
C ALA A 104 17.74 3.15 0.64
N PRO A 105 17.87 2.90 1.96
CA PRO A 105 16.76 3.05 2.88
C PRO A 105 16.47 4.53 3.16
N GLY A 106 15.27 4.80 3.66
CA GLY A 106 14.93 6.11 4.18
C GLY A 106 15.58 6.36 5.54
N LEU A 107 15.27 7.52 6.13
CA LEU A 107 15.79 7.85 7.46
C LEU A 107 15.07 7.01 8.52
N PRO A 108 15.80 6.46 9.49
CA PRO A 108 15.16 5.71 10.56
C PRO A 108 14.37 6.63 11.49
N ILE A 109 13.22 6.14 11.93
CA ILE A 109 12.40 6.81 12.93
C ILE A 109 11.99 5.79 13.98
N THR A 110 11.73 6.29 15.17
CA THR A 110 11.19 5.46 16.27
C THR A 110 9.90 6.11 16.78
N ILE A 111 8.88 5.31 16.93
CA ILE A 111 7.61 5.76 17.46
C ILE A 111 7.26 5.02 18.75
#